data_5909e38a2e27e02a7bd4d6b9cacb210b
#
_entry.id   5909e38a2e27e02a7bd4d6b9cacb210b
#
_cell.length_a   1.000
_cell.length_b   1.000
_cell.length_c   1.000
_cell.angle_alpha   90.00
_cell.angle_beta   90.00
_cell.angle_gamma   90.00
#
_symmetry.space_group_name_H-M   'P 1'
#
loop_
_entity.id
_entity.type
_entity.pdbx_description
1 polymer ?
#
loop_
_entity_poly.entity_id
_entity_poly.type
_entity_poly.pdbx_seq_one_letter_code
_entity_poly.pdbx_strand_id
1 'polypeptide(L)'
;MQSEATDAFDISREPESIRAAYGDHVHGRQTLMARRLLERGVRFIQLWHGAGQPWDTHDNIAGNLPKLAADIDGPIAALISDLKQRGLFEDTLIIWGGEFGRTPTVELNESGQSKLGRDHNHYGFSVWLAGGGIRGGTVHGATDDFGFRATQDPTSVHDLHATILHLLGFNHEQLTYRHAGRDFRLTDVSGDVIRPILA
;
A
#
# COMPACT_ATOMS: atom_id res chain seq x y z
N MET A 1 25.96 -6.83 10.75
CA MET A 1 25.10 -6.03 9.84
C MET A 1 25.23 -6.46 8.37
N GLN A 2 26.38 -6.46 7.71
CA GLN A 2 26.47 -6.86 6.29
C GLN A 2 26.12 -8.32 6.04
N SER A 3 26.53 -9.25 6.88
CA SER A 3 26.20 -10.69 6.79
C SER A 3 24.72 -10.99 7.02
N GLU A 4 24.07 -10.28 7.92
CA GLU A 4 22.64 -10.43 8.21
C GLU A 4 21.75 -9.90 7.08
N ALA A 5 22.17 -8.79 6.45
CA ALA A 5 21.47 -8.29 5.27
C ALA A 5 21.53 -9.30 4.11
N THR A 6 22.71 -9.87 3.84
CA THR A 6 22.89 -10.89 2.80
C THR A 6 22.00 -12.10 3.07
N ASP A 7 21.91 -12.54 4.34
CA ASP A 7 21.03 -13.65 4.73
C ASP A 7 19.55 -13.31 4.51
N ALA A 8 19.11 -12.08 4.77
CA ALA A 8 17.72 -11.67 4.55
C ALA A 8 17.27 -11.84 3.08
N PHE A 9 18.18 -11.57 2.14
CA PHE A 9 17.89 -11.68 0.71
C PHE A 9 18.00 -13.11 0.16
N ASP A 10 18.62 -14.05 0.89
CA ASP A 10 18.74 -15.45 0.48
C ASP A 10 17.48 -16.24 0.83
N ILE A 11 16.46 -16.15 -0.02
CA ILE A 11 15.19 -16.87 0.15
C ILE A 11 15.33 -18.40 -0.06
N SER A 12 16.46 -18.90 -0.57
CA SER A 12 16.67 -20.34 -0.76
C SER A 12 16.68 -21.11 0.56
N ARG A 13 16.93 -20.43 1.67
CA ARG A 13 16.90 -20.98 3.03
C ARG A 13 15.49 -21.19 3.59
N GLU A 14 14.48 -20.62 2.97
CA GLU A 14 13.09 -20.86 3.39
C GLU A 14 12.62 -22.24 2.93
N PRO A 15 11.78 -22.90 3.73
CA PRO A 15 11.13 -24.15 3.31
C PRO A 15 10.44 -24.00 1.97
N GLU A 16 10.42 -25.07 1.17
CA GLU A 16 9.77 -25.09 -0.13
C GLU A 16 8.29 -24.70 -0.03
N SER A 17 7.59 -25.16 1.00
CA SER A 17 6.19 -24.82 1.25
C SER A 17 5.95 -23.33 1.45
N ILE A 18 6.87 -22.63 2.12
CA ILE A 18 6.81 -21.18 2.29
C ILE A 18 7.08 -20.49 0.96
N ARG A 19 8.14 -20.87 0.25
CA ARG A 19 8.46 -20.29 -1.05
C ARG A 19 7.30 -20.48 -2.06
N ALA A 20 6.69 -21.67 -2.07
CA ALA A 20 5.55 -21.97 -2.91
C ALA A 20 4.31 -21.12 -2.56
N ALA A 21 4.06 -20.85 -1.28
CA ALA A 21 2.94 -20.01 -0.84
C ALA A 21 3.06 -18.58 -1.36
N TYR A 22 4.27 -18.01 -1.40
CA TYR A 22 4.52 -16.68 -1.95
C TYR A 22 4.58 -16.66 -3.50
N GLY A 23 4.78 -17.81 -4.13
CA GLY A 23 4.93 -17.94 -5.57
C GLY A 23 6.34 -17.66 -6.10
N ASP A 24 6.72 -18.36 -7.16
CA ASP A 24 8.05 -18.24 -7.79
C ASP A 24 8.05 -17.23 -8.96
N HIS A 25 7.57 -16.04 -8.70
CA HIS A 25 7.67 -14.89 -9.62
C HIS A 25 8.27 -13.68 -8.87
N VAL A 26 8.59 -12.63 -9.62
CA VAL A 26 9.35 -11.50 -9.08
C VAL A 26 8.69 -10.93 -7.82
N HIS A 27 7.39 -10.62 -7.88
CA HIS A 27 6.69 -10.00 -6.75
C HIS A 27 6.56 -10.94 -5.55
N GLY A 28 6.31 -12.24 -5.78
CA GLY A 28 6.29 -13.26 -4.73
C GLY A 28 7.61 -13.33 -3.97
N ARG A 29 8.73 -13.40 -4.70
CA ARG A 29 10.07 -13.39 -4.09
C ARG A 29 10.36 -12.10 -3.34
N GLN A 30 9.99 -10.93 -3.88
CA GLN A 30 10.15 -9.64 -3.20
C GLN A 30 9.33 -9.57 -1.91
N THR A 31 8.10 -10.07 -1.93
CA THR A 31 7.21 -10.09 -0.76
C THR A 31 7.75 -11.02 0.33
N LEU A 32 8.30 -12.17 -0.05
CA LEU A 32 9.00 -13.07 0.89
C LEU A 32 10.25 -12.42 1.49
N MET A 33 11.04 -11.72 0.67
CA MET A 33 12.20 -10.93 1.18
C MET A 33 11.75 -9.86 2.16
N ALA A 34 10.63 -9.17 1.91
CA ALA A 34 10.08 -8.18 2.81
C ALA A 34 9.75 -8.79 4.18
N ARG A 35 9.10 -9.94 4.24
CA ARG A 35 8.85 -10.65 5.49
C ARG A 35 10.15 -10.97 6.23
N ARG A 36 11.17 -11.46 5.53
CA ARG A 36 12.50 -11.76 6.12
C ARG A 36 13.22 -10.54 6.66
N LEU A 37 13.05 -9.40 6.00
CA LEU A 37 13.58 -8.11 6.46
C LEU A 37 12.86 -7.62 7.72
N LEU A 38 11.54 -7.78 7.80
CA LEU A 38 10.75 -7.46 9.00
C LEU A 38 11.22 -8.27 10.22
N GLU A 39 11.46 -9.58 10.06
CA GLU A 39 12.01 -10.43 11.13
C GLU A 39 13.36 -9.96 11.65
N ARG A 40 14.10 -9.20 10.85
CA ARG A 40 15.42 -8.63 11.22
C ARG A 40 15.33 -7.18 11.68
N GLY A 41 14.12 -6.70 11.95
CA GLY A 41 13.87 -5.37 12.50
C GLY A 41 13.96 -4.23 11.51
N VAL A 42 13.89 -4.49 10.20
CA VAL A 42 13.74 -3.41 9.21
C VAL A 42 12.37 -2.77 9.39
N ARG A 43 12.36 -1.48 9.68
CA ARG A 43 11.16 -0.77 10.11
C ARG A 43 10.26 -0.28 9.00
N PHE A 44 10.81 -0.04 7.81
CA PHE A 44 10.06 0.46 6.67
C PHE A 44 10.51 -0.27 5.41
N ILE A 45 9.57 -0.89 4.72
CA ILE A 45 9.81 -1.62 3.48
C ILE A 45 8.78 -1.17 2.47
N GLN A 46 9.23 -0.84 1.28
CA GLN A 46 8.36 -0.49 0.17
C GLN A 46 8.59 -1.46 -0.98
N LEU A 47 7.51 -2.06 -1.48
CA LEU A 47 7.50 -2.94 -2.63
C LEU A 47 6.81 -2.26 -3.79
N TRP A 48 7.44 -2.29 -4.95
CA TRP A 48 6.85 -1.83 -6.19
C TRP A 48 6.47 -3.04 -7.05
N HIS A 49 5.24 -3.07 -7.53
CA HIS A 49 4.78 -4.14 -8.39
C HIS A 49 4.97 -3.78 -9.86
N GLY A 50 5.80 -4.58 -10.54
CA GLY A 50 6.09 -4.47 -11.96
C GLY A 50 7.12 -3.40 -12.32
N ALA A 51 7.63 -3.48 -13.54
CA ALA A 51 8.53 -2.49 -14.12
C ALA A 51 7.73 -1.45 -14.92
N GLY A 52 8.17 -0.21 -14.91
CA GLY A 52 7.45 0.90 -15.54
C GLY A 52 6.17 1.26 -14.78
N GLN A 53 5.07 1.38 -15.47
CA GLN A 53 3.77 1.81 -14.94
C GLN A 53 2.66 0.79 -15.28
N PRO A 54 2.76 -0.48 -14.86
CA PRO A 54 1.84 -1.52 -15.32
C PRO A 54 0.39 -1.31 -14.90
N TRP A 55 0.15 -0.59 -13.78
CA TRP A 55 -1.18 -0.27 -13.28
C TRP A 55 -1.79 0.98 -13.92
N ASP A 56 -1.01 1.74 -14.68
CA ASP A 56 -1.47 2.94 -15.38
C ASP A 56 -2.20 2.55 -16.69
N THR A 57 -3.38 1.98 -16.52
CA THR A 57 -4.12 1.29 -17.58
C THR A 57 -5.10 2.25 -18.28
N HIS A 58 -4.58 2.99 -19.27
CA HIS A 58 -5.36 3.88 -20.13
C HIS A 58 -6.09 3.16 -21.27
N ASP A 59 -5.76 1.88 -21.51
CA ASP A 59 -6.40 1.02 -22.51
C ASP A 59 -6.60 -0.40 -21.99
N ASN A 60 -7.46 -1.18 -22.66
CA ASN A 60 -7.65 -2.61 -22.43
C ASN A 60 -7.59 -3.07 -20.96
N ILE A 61 -8.23 -2.34 -20.05
CA ILE A 61 -8.21 -2.65 -18.61
C ILE A 61 -8.68 -4.08 -18.30
N ALA A 62 -9.68 -4.56 -19.05
CA ALA A 62 -10.23 -5.90 -18.86
C ALA A 62 -9.20 -7.01 -19.18
N GLY A 63 -8.25 -6.77 -20.07
CA GLY A 63 -7.18 -7.70 -20.38
C GLY A 63 -5.95 -7.58 -19.48
N ASN A 64 -5.67 -6.38 -18.98
CA ASN A 64 -4.46 -6.08 -18.23
C ASN A 64 -4.64 -6.28 -16.71
N LEU A 65 -5.72 -5.74 -16.14
CA LEU A 65 -5.93 -5.74 -14.69
C LEU A 65 -5.98 -7.15 -14.06
N PRO A 66 -6.66 -8.17 -14.65
CA PRO A 66 -6.67 -9.50 -14.05
C PRO A 66 -5.28 -10.14 -13.91
N LYS A 67 -4.37 -9.87 -14.84
CA LYS A 67 -2.99 -10.39 -14.78
C LYS A 67 -2.22 -9.75 -13.64
N LEU A 68 -2.31 -8.43 -13.51
CA LEU A 68 -1.67 -7.68 -12.43
C LEU A 68 -2.23 -8.08 -11.06
N ALA A 69 -3.55 -8.26 -10.97
CA ALA A 69 -4.19 -8.69 -9.74
C ALA A 69 -3.74 -10.11 -9.33
N ALA A 70 -3.65 -11.04 -10.29
CA ALA A 70 -3.19 -12.41 -10.04
C ALA A 70 -1.73 -12.46 -9.54
N ASP A 71 -0.88 -11.55 -10.02
CA ASP A 71 0.52 -11.47 -9.58
C ASP A 71 0.68 -11.04 -8.12
N ILE A 72 -0.25 -10.28 -7.56
CA ILE A 72 -0.16 -9.76 -6.18
C ILE A 72 -1.04 -10.50 -5.18
N ASP A 73 -2.11 -11.12 -5.61
CA ASP A 73 -3.12 -11.75 -4.75
C ASP A 73 -2.51 -12.83 -3.85
N GLY A 74 -1.87 -13.83 -4.45
CA GLY A 74 -1.20 -14.91 -3.73
C GLY A 74 -0.12 -14.41 -2.73
N PRO A 75 0.85 -13.61 -3.17
CA PRO A 75 1.89 -13.06 -2.29
C PRO A 75 1.36 -12.25 -1.12
N ILE A 76 0.33 -11.42 -1.31
CA ILE A 76 -0.29 -10.65 -0.23
C ILE A 76 -0.98 -11.58 0.78
N ALA A 77 -1.73 -12.55 0.30
CA ALA A 77 -2.38 -13.54 1.17
C ALA A 77 -1.35 -14.37 1.97
N ALA A 78 -0.26 -14.77 1.31
CA ALA A 78 0.86 -15.47 1.95
C ALA A 78 1.53 -14.60 3.03
N LEU A 79 1.81 -13.34 2.73
CA LEU A 79 2.41 -12.40 3.68
C LEU A 79 1.56 -12.24 4.94
N ILE A 80 0.27 -11.98 4.78
CA ILE A 80 -0.65 -11.80 5.92
C ILE A 80 -0.71 -13.08 6.77
N SER A 81 -0.79 -14.24 6.12
CA SER A 81 -0.86 -15.53 6.81
C SER A 81 0.44 -15.85 7.55
N ASP A 82 1.58 -15.61 6.92
CA ASP A 82 2.92 -15.88 7.48
C ASP A 82 3.21 -14.93 8.66
N LEU A 83 2.88 -13.65 8.54
CA LEU A 83 3.01 -12.68 9.64
C LEU A 83 2.14 -13.05 10.83
N LYS A 84 0.90 -13.52 10.62
CA LYS A 84 0.02 -14.00 11.68
C LYS A 84 0.61 -15.25 12.38
N GLN A 85 1.10 -16.21 11.61
CA GLN A 85 1.71 -17.44 12.15
C GLN A 85 2.97 -17.15 12.98
N ARG A 86 3.70 -16.11 12.64
CA ARG A 86 4.92 -15.67 13.32
C ARG A 86 4.69 -14.71 14.48
N GLY A 87 3.45 -14.28 14.70
CA GLY A 87 3.13 -13.28 15.72
C GLY A 87 3.63 -11.89 15.41
N LEU A 88 3.87 -11.58 14.13
CA LEU A 88 4.37 -10.26 13.66
C LEU A 88 3.26 -9.37 13.12
N PHE A 89 2.08 -9.90 12.90
CA PHE A 89 1.00 -9.18 12.22
C PHE A 89 0.50 -7.97 13.02
N GLU A 90 0.39 -8.11 14.33
CA GLU A 90 -0.10 -7.02 15.20
C GLU A 90 0.89 -5.85 15.32
N ASP A 91 2.19 -6.12 15.06
CA ASP A 91 3.26 -5.12 15.09
C ASP A 91 3.67 -4.63 13.68
N THR A 92 2.97 -5.09 12.64
CA THR A 92 3.29 -4.75 11.25
C THR A 92 2.10 -4.11 10.56
N LEU A 93 2.20 -2.82 10.25
CA LEU A 93 1.23 -2.14 9.40
C LEU A 93 1.49 -2.45 7.93
N ILE A 94 0.53 -3.08 7.28
CA ILE A 94 0.53 -3.34 5.84
C ILE A 94 -0.37 -2.30 5.18
N ILE A 95 0.15 -1.64 4.16
CA ILE A 95 -0.59 -0.67 3.34
C ILE A 95 -0.50 -1.09 1.88
N TRP A 96 -1.63 -1.15 1.21
CA TRP A 96 -1.71 -1.37 -0.22
C TRP A 96 -2.53 -0.26 -0.88
N GLY A 97 -2.00 0.31 -1.94
CA GLY A 97 -2.66 1.35 -2.70
C GLY A 97 -1.85 1.78 -3.91
N GLY A 98 -2.45 2.60 -4.73
CA GLY A 98 -1.79 3.35 -5.78
C GLY A 98 -1.57 4.80 -5.36
N GLU A 99 -0.98 5.57 -6.25
CA GLU A 99 -0.68 7.01 -6.06
C GLU A 99 -1.94 7.88 -6.01
N PHE A 100 -2.97 7.47 -6.77
CA PHE A 100 -4.33 8.02 -6.81
C PHE A 100 -5.28 7.00 -7.45
N GLY A 101 -6.51 7.38 -7.71
CA GLY A 101 -7.53 6.53 -8.31
C GLY A 101 -7.68 6.70 -9.83
N ARG A 102 -8.71 6.08 -10.34
CA ARG A 102 -9.08 6.12 -11.75
C ARG A 102 -10.52 6.60 -11.90
N THR A 103 -10.80 7.24 -13.05
CA THR A 103 -12.16 7.67 -13.36
C THR A 103 -13.11 6.48 -13.43
N PRO A 104 -14.38 6.61 -12.97
CA PRO A 104 -15.37 5.56 -13.11
C PRO A 104 -15.84 5.37 -14.56
N THR A 105 -15.54 6.34 -15.43
CA THR A 105 -15.88 6.33 -16.85
C THR A 105 -14.70 5.86 -17.70
N VAL A 106 -15.00 5.35 -18.89
CA VAL A 106 -13.96 4.99 -19.87
C VAL A 106 -13.25 6.23 -20.40
N GLU A 107 -11.97 6.09 -20.65
CA GLU A 107 -11.21 7.11 -21.36
C GLU A 107 -11.53 7.10 -22.87
N LEU A 108 -11.65 8.28 -23.45
CA LEU A 108 -11.85 8.46 -24.88
C LEU A 108 -10.58 9.01 -25.52
N ASN A 109 -10.27 8.59 -26.74
CA ASN A 109 -9.23 9.22 -27.54
C ASN A 109 -9.70 10.57 -28.12
N GLU A 110 -8.83 11.28 -28.81
CA GLU A 110 -9.14 12.58 -29.44
C GLU A 110 -10.32 12.51 -30.44
N SER A 111 -10.57 11.34 -31.03
CA SER A 111 -11.69 11.11 -31.94
C SER A 111 -12.98 10.70 -31.21
N GLY A 112 -13.01 10.68 -29.87
CA GLY A 112 -14.17 10.27 -29.07
C GLY A 112 -14.40 8.75 -29.00
N GLN A 113 -13.45 7.93 -29.43
CA GLN A 113 -13.54 6.47 -29.36
C GLN A 113 -13.00 5.99 -28.02
N SER A 114 -13.63 4.97 -27.43
CA SER A 114 -13.21 4.35 -26.18
C SER A 114 -11.86 3.65 -26.33
N LYS A 115 -10.92 3.95 -25.43
CA LYS A 115 -9.67 3.20 -25.25
C LYS A 115 -9.84 1.95 -24.38
N LEU A 116 -11.02 1.74 -23.79
CA LEU A 116 -11.31 0.65 -22.84
C LEU A 116 -10.43 0.70 -21.58
N GLY A 117 -9.94 1.85 -21.22
CA GLY A 117 -9.15 2.13 -20.02
C GLY A 117 -9.79 3.18 -19.13
N ARG A 118 -9.02 3.69 -18.18
CA ARG A 118 -9.45 4.70 -17.21
C ARG A 118 -8.40 5.80 -17.09
N ASP A 119 -8.87 7.04 -17.03
CA ASP A 119 -8.03 8.18 -16.75
C ASP A 119 -7.76 8.36 -15.25
N HIS A 120 -6.86 9.25 -14.90
CA HIS A 120 -6.48 9.57 -13.52
C HIS A 120 -7.60 10.28 -12.76
N ASN A 121 -7.80 9.92 -11.51
CA ASN A 121 -8.75 10.56 -10.61
C ASN A 121 -8.20 10.66 -9.19
N HIS A 122 -7.73 11.82 -8.78
CA HIS A 122 -7.23 12.07 -7.43
C HIS A 122 -8.33 12.47 -6.42
N TYR A 123 -9.56 12.71 -6.88
CA TYR A 123 -10.66 13.15 -6.01
C TYR A 123 -11.36 12.03 -5.25
N GLY A 124 -11.14 10.78 -5.65
CA GLY A 124 -11.74 9.63 -4.98
C GLY A 124 -10.99 8.35 -5.33
N PHE A 125 -10.38 7.73 -4.31
CA PHE A 125 -9.71 6.44 -4.43
C PHE A 125 -9.67 5.73 -3.08
N SER A 126 -9.33 4.47 -3.10
CA SER A 126 -9.25 3.64 -1.89
C SER A 126 -7.83 3.12 -1.71
N VAL A 127 -7.43 3.04 -0.45
CA VAL A 127 -6.30 2.23 0.02
C VAL A 127 -6.83 1.23 1.04
N TRP A 128 -6.17 0.08 1.21
CA TRP A 128 -6.49 -0.76 2.36
C TRP A 128 -5.28 -0.93 3.27
N LEU A 129 -5.59 -1.14 4.55
CA LEU A 129 -4.62 -1.33 5.61
C LEU A 129 -4.93 -2.60 6.38
N ALA A 130 -3.90 -3.27 6.89
CA ALA A 130 -4.04 -4.45 7.72
C ALA A 130 -2.94 -4.53 8.77
N GLY A 131 -3.22 -5.17 9.91
CA GLY A 131 -2.28 -5.31 11.02
C GLY A 131 -1.96 -4.00 11.73
N GLY A 132 -0.90 -3.97 12.52
CA GLY A 132 -0.30 -2.77 13.10
C GLY A 132 -1.25 -1.81 13.80
N GLY A 133 -2.25 -2.29 14.56
CA GLY A 133 -3.22 -1.45 15.26
C GLY A 133 -4.41 -0.97 14.41
N ILE A 134 -4.61 -1.54 13.22
CA ILE A 134 -5.79 -1.25 12.38
C ILE A 134 -6.93 -2.20 12.75
N ARG A 135 -8.13 -1.65 12.90
CA ARG A 135 -9.36 -2.41 13.12
C ARG A 135 -9.81 -3.10 11.84
N GLY A 136 -9.64 -4.41 11.79
CA GLY A 136 -10.07 -5.22 10.65
C GLY A 136 -11.59 -5.17 10.41
N GLY A 137 -12.00 -5.33 9.15
CA GLY A 137 -13.40 -5.31 8.73
C GLY A 137 -14.07 -3.94 8.76
N THR A 138 -13.30 -2.86 8.91
CA THR A 138 -13.81 -1.48 8.93
C THR A 138 -13.71 -0.88 7.52
N VAL A 139 -14.75 -0.15 7.12
CA VAL A 139 -14.73 0.74 5.96
C VAL A 139 -14.90 2.16 6.46
N HIS A 140 -14.05 3.08 6.00
CA HIS A 140 -14.08 4.50 6.37
C HIS A 140 -14.14 5.36 5.12
N GLY A 141 -15.10 6.27 5.10
CA GLY A 141 -15.37 7.13 3.97
C GLY A 141 -16.11 6.45 2.81
N ALA A 142 -16.67 7.26 1.94
CA ALA A 142 -17.29 6.83 0.70
C ALA A 142 -17.19 7.91 -0.38
N THR A 143 -17.31 7.48 -1.64
CA THR A 143 -17.44 8.39 -2.77
C THR A 143 -18.91 8.79 -2.97
N ASP A 144 -19.13 9.73 -3.91
CA ASP A 144 -20.46 9.95 -4.50
C ASP A 144 -20.94 8.68 -5.22
N ASP A 145 -22.22 8.66 -5.61
CA ASP A 145 -22.88 7.51 -6.26
C ASP A 145 -22.23 7.09 -7.58
N PHE A 146 -21.44 7.95 -8.19
CA PHE A 146 -20.76 7.69 -9.45
C PHE A 146 -19.28 7.32 -9.28
N GLY A 147 -18.71 7.45 -8.08
CA GLY A 147 -17.32 7.15 -7.81
C GLY A 147 -16.32 8.24 -8.26
N PHE A 148 -16.76 9.48 -8.48
CA PHE A 148 -15.88 10.57 -8.91
C PHE A 148 -15.16 11.24 -7.76
N ARG A 149 -15.82 11.46 -6.60
CA ARG A 149 -15.26 12.23 -5.49
C ARG A 149 -15.55 11.58 -4.16
N ALA A 150 -14.60 11.64 -3.24
CA ALA A 150 -14.85 11.33 -1.84
C ALA A 150 -15.80 12.41 -1.26
N THR A 151 -16.93 11.97 -0.69
CA THR A 151 -17.99 12.86 -0.19
C THR A 151 -18.40 12.58 1.23
N GLN A 152 -18.23 11.34 1.70
CA GLN A 152 -18.48 10.95 3.08
C GLN A 152 -17.15 10.71 3.78
N ASP A 153 -16.93 11.35 4.92
CA ASP A 153 -15.70 11.25 5.73
C ASP A 153 -14.42 11.29 4.88
N PRO A 154 -14.25 12.33 4.04
CA PRO A 154 -13.13 12.41 3.11
C PRO A 154 -11.81 12.45 3.88
N THR A 155 -10.86 11.67 3.42
CA THR A 155 -9.54 11.55 4.04
C THR A 155 -8.46 12.05 3.08
N SER A 156 -7.60 12.92 3.54
CA SER A 156 -6.47 13.42 2.77
C SER A 156 -5.24 12.50 2.88
N VAL A 157 -4.28 12.66 1.97
CA VAL A 157 -2.98 11.99 2.06
C VAL A 157 -2.25 12.37 3.36
N HIS A 158 -2.44 13.61 3.85
CA HIS A 158 -1.85 14.07 5.12
C HIS A 158 -2.45 13.33 6.32
N ASP A 159 -3.76 13.01 6.29
CA ASP A 159 -4.43 12.25 7.35
C ASP A 159 -3.93 10.80 7.37
N LEU A 160 -3.72 10.20 6.19
CA LEU A 160 -3.10 8.88 6.09
C LEU A 160 -1.69 8.89 6.70
N HIS A 161 -0.86 9.85 6.36
CA HIS A 161 0.49 9.97 6.92
C HIS A 161 0.48 10.28 8.43
N ALA A 162 -0.43 11.12 8.92
CA ALA A 162 -0.60 11.36 10.35
C ALA A 162 -0.98 10.07 11.09
N THR A 163 -1.84 9.25 10.48
CA THR A 163 -2.27 7.96 11.02
C THR A 163 -1.13 6.95 11.05
N ILE A 164 -0.34 6.86 9.97
CA ILE A 164 0.86 6.00 9.91
C ILE A 164 1.84 6.39 11.02
N LEU A 165 2.14 7.69 11.17
CA LEU A 165 3.05 8.17 12.21
C LEU A 165 2.51 7.88 13.61
N HIS A 166 1.21 8.06 13.83
CA HIS A 166 0.57 7.71 15.09
C HIS A 166 0.71 6.21 15.43
N LEU A 167 0.47 5.32 14.47
CA LEU A 167 0.65 3.87 14.64
C LEU A 167 2.11 3.48 14.89
N LEU A 168 3.06 4.24 14.38
CA LEU A 168 4.49 4.10 14.67
C LEU A 168 4.90 4.70 16.01
N GLY A 169 3.96 5.27 16.79
CA GLY A 169 4.22 5.87 18.10
C GLY A 169 4.71 7.31 18.07
N PHE A 170 4.63 8.00 16.92
CA PHE A 170 5.01 9.40 16.80
C PHE A 170 3.81 10.33 16.92
N ASN A 171 4.04 11.48 17.55
CA ASN A 171 3.18 12.63 17.39
C ASN A 171 3.64 13.41 16.15
N HIS A 172 2.85 13.38 15.08
CA HIS A 172 3.22 13.98 13.81
C HIS A 172 3.33 15.52 13.86
N GLU A 173 2.68 16.17 14.83
CA GLU A 173 2.77 17.62 15.02
C GLU A 173 4.07 18.04 15.73
N GLN A 174 4.62 17.16 16.56
CA GLN A 174 5.88 17.37 17.29
C GLN A 174 7.09 16.83 16.53
N LEU A 175 6.89 15.93 15.57
CA LEU A 175 7.95 15.39 14.73
C LEU A 175 8.32 16.41 13.65
N THR A 176 9.27 17.27 13.96
CA THR A 176 9.72 18.34 13.08
C THR A 176 11.18 18.19 12.69
N TYR A 177 11.54 18.75 11.55
CA TYR A 177 12.91 18.97 11.15
C TYR A 177 13.12 20.44 10.77
N ARG A 178 14.27 21.00 11.19
CA ARG A 178 14.58 22.40 10.94
C ARG A 178 15.29 22.57 9.60
N HIS A 179 14.72 23.39 8.72
CA HIS A 179 15.32 23.76 7.45
C HIS A 179 15.08 25.25 7.15
N ALA A 180 16.14 25.96 6.73
CA ALA A 180 16.07 27.38 6.38
C ALA A 180 15.37 28.26 7.43
N GLY A 181 15.57 27.99 8.73
CA GLY A 181 14.99 28.76 9.84
C GLY A 181 13.55 28.40 10.22
N ARG A 182 12.88 27.50 9.49
CA ARG A 182 11.53 27.02 9.78
C ARG A 182 11.57 25.55 10.24
N ASP A 183 10.69 25.20 11.18
CA ASP A 183 10.43 23.83 11.59
C ASP A 183 9.31 23.24 10.71
N PHE A 184 9.65 22.18 9.95
CA PHE A 184 8.72 21.49 9.07
C PHE A 184 8.25 20.19 9.70
N ARG A 185 6.96 19.88 9.58
CA ARG A 185 6.40 18.56 9.86
C ARG A 185 6.35 17.72 8.60
N LEU A 186 6.34 16.40 8.72
CA LEU A 186 6.14 15.49 7.58
C LEU A 186 4.73 15.62 6.98
N THR A 187 3.76 16.05 7.78
CA THR A 187 2.37 16.33 7.39
C THR A 187 2.11 17.80 7.03
N ASP A 188 3.17 18.61 6.94
CA ASP A 188 3.11 20.08 6.76
C ASP A 188 2.18 20.75 7.81
N VAL A 189 1.17 21.50 7.40
CA VAL A 189 0.23 22.18 8.28
C VAL A 189 -1.10 21.44 8.46
N SER A 190 -1.21 20.26 7.88
CA SER A 190 -2.42 19.43 7.81
C SER A 190 -2.24 18.09 8.50
N GLY A 191 -3.25 17.24 8.41
CA GLY A 191 -3.22 15.85 8.84
C GLY A 191 -3.90 15.63 10.19
N ASP A 192 -4.98 14.87 10.15
CA ASP A 192 -5.68 14.37 11.31
C ASP A 192 -5.55 12.84 11.38
N VAL A 193 -5.36 12.29 12.58
CA VAL A 193 -5.35 10.85 12.77
C VAL A 193 -6.74 10.27 12.52
N ILE A 194 -6.86 9.33 11.61
CA ILE A 194 -8.12 8.67 11.23
C ILE A 194 -8.53 7.68 12.34
N ARG A 195 -9.01 8.19 13.46
CA ARG A 195 -9.34 7.38 14.66
C ARG A 195 -10.37 6.28 14.42
N PRO A 196 -11.38 6.43 13.54
CA PRO A 196 -12.38 5.39 13.32
C PRO A 196 -11.84 4.06 12.80
N ILE A 197 -10.63 4.03 12.20
CA ILE A 197 -10.00 2.81 11.69
C ILE A 197 -9.03 2.16 12.68
N LEU A 198 -8.79 2.77 13.83
CA LEU A 198 -7.87 2.23 14.85
C LEU A 198 -8.54 1.17 15.73
N ALA A 199 -7.74 0.15 16.16
CA ALA A 199 -8.18 -0.92 17.04
C ALA A 199 -8.29 -0.49 18.51
#